data_85c79c86fabaad3480c7941aafe304da
#
_entry.id   85c79c86fabaad3480c7941aafe304da
#
_cell.length_a   1.000
_cell.length_b   1.000
_cell.length_c   1.000
_cell.angle_alpha   90.00
_cell.angle_beta   90.00
_cell.angle_gamma   90.00
#
_symmetry.space_group_name_H-M   'P 1'
#
loop_
_entity.id
_entity.type
_entity.pdbx_description
1 polymer ?
#
loop_
_entity_poly.entity_id
_entity_poly.type
_entity_poly.pdbx_seq_one_letter_code
_entity_poly.pdbx_strand_id
1 'polypeptide(L)'
;MTIGTLLHSTATANPNHPALCAGPDTITYGELDDSATRLARWLLDQGLRPGDRLALHWHNSIEAALLYFAAFRAGLIAVPINLRLKPAEVAFIFENSGAAMCFSAPALAPCAEHAAAACPAMRRILSAIPTAASSAAIPDVDPDRPAVILYTSGTTARPKGVVHTHRSFLEITRAGIDSHLICGGGVSLAMTPMMHAAGLAVTISAVHTGATAVLVPFDAGAVLDAIERHRCTFFFVLPALGQFLVEEQIRRPRDVSSLQIVVAGGDTVPAALQQRFHQHFGFQLQEGYGLTEGGFLAFNPSHAIRIGSIGLPLANVELRLVDPTGRDVPEGEPGEIVVRTPCMTNGYWNDPAATADLMRDGWLHTGDLAHRDPDGYLWFRGRSKQIIIRAGSNISPQEVEEALYRHPAVLEAGVVGQPDPVYGELVVAFVALRPGADVTASGLQNFAREHLADYKTPERILFLPQLPKGPTGKVDRRTLKESLRTDSAATAGA
;
A
#
# COMPACT_ATOMS: atom_id res chain seq x y z
N MET A 1 10.73 -10.87 20.45
CA MET A 1 9.46 -11.45 19.93
C MET A 1 9.51 -11.46 18.41
N THR A 2 9.06 -12.52 17.76
CA THR A 2 8.88 -12.59 16.30
C THR A 2 7.40 -12.56 15.95
N ILE A 3 7.05 -12.36 14.67
CA ILE A 3 5.64 -12.39 14.23
C ILE A 3 5.04 -13.80 14.47
N GLY A 4 5.83 -14.87 14.29
CA GLY A 4 5.39 -16.23 14.57
C GLY A 4 5.12 -16.50 16.07
N THR A 5 5.97 -15.99 16.97
CA THR A 5 5.74 -16.11 18.42
C THR A 5 4.64 -15.18 18.94
N LEU A 6 4.37 -14.05 18.26
CA LEU A 6 3.23 -13.19 18.56
C LEU A 6 1.91 -13.95 18.42
N LEU A 7 1.69 -14.66 17.29
CA LEU A 7 0.48 -15.47 17.11
C LEU A 7 0.33 -16.49 18.22
N HIS A 8 1.40 -17.21 18.59
CA HIS A 8 1.38 -18.19 19.66
C HIS A 8 1.00 -17.58 21.02
N SER A 9 1.57 -16.42 21.34
CA SER A 9 1.24 -15.70 22.59
C SER A 9 -0.23 -15.29 22.63
N THR A 10 -0.77 -14.76 21.54
CA THR A 10 -2.18 -14.34 21.43
C THR A 10 -3.11 -15.55 21.48
N ALA A 11 -2.76 -16.65 20.80
CA ALA A 11 -3.54 -17.88 20.82
C ALA A 11 -3.56 -18.53 22.21
N THR A 12 -2.44 -18.47 22.95
CA THR A 12 -2.39 -18.94 24.34
C THR A 12 -3.31 -18.14 25.27
N ALA A 13 -3.34 -16.81 25.08
CA ALA A 13 -4.18 -15.92 25.88
C ALA A 13 -5.68 -16.02 25.53
N ASN A 14 -6.00 -16.22 24.25
CA ASN A 14 -7.37 -16.15 23.72
C ASN A 14 -7.69 -17.28 22.73
N PRO A 15 -7.55 -18.58 23.11
CA PRO A 15 -7.59 -19.68 22.14
C PRO A 15 -8.90 -19.82 21.37
N ASN A 16 -10.03 -19.48 22.00
CA ASN A 16 -11.37 -19.63 21.42
C ASN A 16 -11.91 -18.37 20.76
N HIS A 17 -11.15 -17.25 20.82
CA HIS A 17 -11.59 -16.01 20.18
C HIS A 17 -11.42 -16.11 18.65
N PRO A 18 -12.40 -15.65 17.84
CA PRO A 18 -12.26 -15.59 16.39
C PRO A 18 -11.04 -14.75 15.98
N ALA A 19 -10.10 -15.36 15.29
CA ALA A 19 -8.91 -14.66 14.77
C ALA A 19 -9.18 -14.07 13.38
N LEU A 20 -9.71 -14.91 12.47
CA LEU A 20 -9.94 -14.53 11.07
C LEU A 20 -11.33 -14.99 10.64
N CYS A 21 -12.00 -14.13 9.87
CA CYS A 21 -13.25 -14.45 9.17
C CYS A 21 -13.07 -14.20 7.67
N ALA A 22 -13.57 -15.09 6.82
CA ALA A 22 -13.56 -14.94 5.36
C ALA A 22 -14.83 -15.55 4.76
N GLY A 23 -15.77 -14.72 4.30
CA GLY A 23 -17.09 -15.18 3.89
C GLY A 23 -17.85 -15.89 5.02
N PRO A 24 -18.22 -17.16 4.86
CA PRO A 24 -18.86 -17.95 5.93
C PRO A 24 -17.87 -18.57 6.92
N ASP A 25 -16.60 -18.64 6.57
CA ASP A 25 -15.58 -19.36 7.32
C ASP A 25 -15.00 -18.49 8.45
N THR A 26 -14.77 -19.11 9.58
CA THR A 26 -14.12 -18.48 10.74
C THR A 26 -13.14 -19.46 11.35
N ILE A 27 -11.96 -18.94 11.73
CA ILE A 27 -10.94 -19.71 12.45
C ILE A 27 -10.60 -18.98 13.75
N THR A 28 -10.50 -19.72 14.85
CA THR A 28 -10.09 -19.19 16.15
C THR A 28 -8.57 -19.01 16.22
N TYR A 29 -8.09 -18.29 17.23
CA TYR A 29 -6.65 -18.12 17.46
C TYR A 29 -5.95 -19.46 17.73
N GLY A 30 -6.55 -20.36 18.51
CA GLY A 30 -6.02 -21.70 18.78
C GLY A 30 -5.87 -22.51 17.50
N GLU A 31 -6.94 -22.59 16.69
CA GLU A 31 -6.93 -23.31 15.41
C GLU A 31 -5.92 -22.72 14.40
N LEU A 32 -5.78 -21.37 14.35
CA LEU A 32 -4.82 -20.70 13.48
C LEU A 32 -3.37 -21.02 13.90
N ASP A 33 -3.06 -20.95 15.21
CA ASP A 33 -1.72 -21.25 15.72
C ASP A 33 -1.35 -22.71 15.51
N ASP A 34 -2.25 -23.65 15.78
CA ASP A 34 -2.06 -25.06 15.55
C ASP A 34 -1.83 -25.37 14.07
N SER A 35 -2.62 -24.75 13.19
CA SER A 35 -2.50 -24.96 11.75
C SER A 35 -1.21 -24.34 11.19
N ALA A 36 -0.83 -23.14 11.66
CA ALA A 36 0.43 -22.49 11.30
C ALA A 36 1.62 -23.32 11.78
N THR A 37 1.55 -23.89 12.97
CA THR A 37 2.61 -24.76 13.52
C THR A 37 2.74 -26.05 12.73
N ARG A 38 1.63 -26.72 12.37
CA ARG A 38 1.67 -27.94 11.53
C ARG A 38 2.28 -27.65 10.16
N LEU A 39 1.84 -26.56 9.52
CA LEU A 39 2.37 -26.18 8.21
C LEU A 39 3.84 -25.76 8.28
N ALA A 40 4.26 -25.03 9.30
CA ALA A 40 5.66 -24.68 9.53
C ALA A 40 6.57 -25.92 9.65
N ARG A 41 6.15 -26.93 10.43
CA ARG A 41 6.86 -28.20 10.54
C ARG A 41 6.94 -28.93 9.20
N TRP A 42 5.82 -28.95 8.46
CA TRP A 42 5.80 -29.57 7.12
C TRP A 42 6.77 -28.86 6.16
N LEU A 43 6.84 -27.53 6.16
CA LEU A 43 7.77 -26.77 5.33
C LEU A 43 9.23 -27.14 5.64
N LEU A 44 9.58 -27.28 6.92
CA LEU A 44 10.92 -27.71 7.35
C LEU A 44 11.23 -29.13 6.90
N ASP A 45 10.26 -30.06 6.97
CA ASP A 45 10.42 -31.46 6.47
C ASP A 45 10.57 -31.51 4.93
N GLN A 46 10.08 -30.50 4.18
CA GLN A 46 10.36 -30.38 2.74
C GLN A 46 11.80 -29.88 2.45
N GLY A 47 12.62 -29.70 3.47
CA GLY A 47 14.02 -29.31 3.37
C GLY A 47 14.24 -27.80 3.29
N LEU A 48 13.21 -26.98 3.55
CA LEU A 48 13.39 -25.54 3.75
C LEU A 48 14.07 -25.28 5.11
N ARG A 49 14.87 -24.22 5.17
CA ARG A 49 15.63 -23.82 6.36
C ARG A 49 15.34 -22.38 6.72
N PRO A 50 15.51 -21.97 7.99
CA PRO A 50 15.40 -20.57 8.37
C PRO A 50 16.25 -19.66 7.46
N GLY A 51 15.60 -18.61 6.91
CA GLY A 51 16.17 -17.71 5.92
C GLY A 51 15.90 -18.10 4.46
N ASP A 52 15.35 -19.28 4.16
CA ASP A 52 14.86 -19.58 2.81
C ASP A 52 13.62 -18.74 2.48
N ARG A 53 13.43 -18.41 1.21
CA ARG A 53 12.31 -17.59 0.72
C ARG A 53 11.19 -18.50 0.27
N LEU A 54 9.98 -18.18 0.80
CA LEU A 54 8.72 -18.81 0.43
C LEU A 54 7.86 -17.80 -0.34
N ALA A 55 7.65 -18.04 -1.62
CA ALA A 55 6.78 -17.20 -2.44
C ALA A 55 5.30 -17.48 -2.14
N LEU A 56 4.51 -16.41 -1.99
CA LEU A 56 3.08 -16.47 -1.68
C LEU A 56 2.28 -15.75 -2.76
N HIS A 57 1.66 -16.49 -3.66
CA HIS A 57 0.86 -16.01 -4.77
C HIS A 57 -0.61 -16.34 -4.53
N TRP A 58 -1.20 -15.67 -3.51
CA TRP A 58 -2.51 -16.00 -2.97
C TRP A 58 -3.32 -14.73 -2.65
N HIS A 59 -4.63 -14.76 -2.88
CA HIS A 59 -5.52 -13.66 -2.51
C HIS A 59 -5.81 -13.66 -0.99
N ASN A 60 -6.35 -12.54 -0.48
CA ASN A 60 -6.73 -12.43 0.93
C ASN A 60 -7.71 -13.54 1.30
N SER A 61 -7.31 -14.41 2.22
CA SER A 61 -8.10 -15.52 2.72
C SER A 61 -7.47 -16.06 4.01
N ILE A 62 -8.15 -16.97 4.71
CA ILE A 62 -7.60 -17.67 5.88
C ILE A 62 -6.33 -18.44 5.50
N GLU A 63 -6.31 -19.07 4.32
CA GLU A 63 -5.15 -19.80 3.81
C GLU A 63 -3.95 -18.89 3.59
N ALA A 64 -4.16 -17.70 3.02
CA ALA A 64 -3.07 -16.74 2.84
C ALA A 64 -2.45 -16.35 4.20
N ALA A 65 -3.27 -15.99 5.18
CA ALA A 65 -2.79 -15.66 6.51
C ALA A 65 -2.06 -16.85 7.16
N LEU A 66 -2.60 -18.06 7.03
CA LEU A 66 -1.96 -19.29 7.49
C LEU A 66 -0.58 -19.49 6.88
N LEU A 67 -0.43 -19.26 5.57
CA LEU A 67 0.86 -19.36 4.87
C LEU A 67 1.89 -18.36 5.41
N TYR A 68 1.48 -17.09 5.67
CA TYR A 68 2.37 -16.11 6.27
C TYR A 68 2.82 -16.53 7.67
N PHE A 69 1.88 -16.90 8.55
CA PHE A 69 2.22 -17.27 9.93
C PHE A 69 3.06 -18.56 9.98
N ALA A 70 2.82 -19.52 9.10
CA ALA A 70 3.64 -20.72 8.98
C ALA A 70 5.08 -20.38 8.52
N ALA A 71 5.24 -19.49 7.54
CA ALA A 71 6.54 -19.01 7.09
C ALA A 71 7.29 -18.33 8.24
N PHE A 72 6.65 -17.40 8.95
CA PHE A 72 7.24 -16.70 10.08
C PHE A 72 7.63 -17.63 11.23
N ARG A 73 6.81 -18.65 11.48
CA ARG A 73 7.06 -19.67 12.52
C ARG A 73 8.24 -20.57 12.18
N ALA A 74 8.40 -20.91 10.90
CA ALA A 74 9.52 -21.72 10.41
C ALA A 74 10.80 -20.90 10.22
N GLY A 75 10.79 -19.59 10.46
CA GLY A 75 11.92 -18.68 10.20
C GLY A 75 12.20 -18.46 8.71
N LEU A 76 11.22 -18.74 7.85
CA LEU A 76 11.31 -18.47 6.42
C LEU A 76 10.98 -17.00 6.12
N ILE A 77 11.48 -16.52 5.00
CA ILE A 77 11.19 -15.17 4.51
C ILE A 77 10.01 -15.25 3.55
N ALA A 78 8.89 -14.65 3.91
CA ALA A 78 7.72 -14.55 3.04
C ALA A 78 8.01 -13.61 1.87
N VAL A 79 7.69 -14.03 0.65
CA VAL A 79 7.82 -13.24 -0.58
C VAL A 79 6.45 -13.17 -1.25
N PRO A 80 5.60 -12.23 -0.86
CA PRO A 80 4.29 -12.11 -1.46
C PRO A 80 4.38 -11.62 -2.91
N ILE A 81 3.58 -12.24 -3.78
CA ILE A 81 3.50 -11.95 -5.21
C ILE A 81 2.21 -11.20 -5.51
N ASN A 82 2.30 -10.09 -6.21
CA ASN A 82 1.13 -9.34 -6.63
C ASN A 82 0.35 -10.13 -7.70
N LEU A 83 -0.95 -10.29 -7.47
CA LEU A 83 -1.83 -11.15 -8.27
C LEU A 83 -2.06 -10.65 -9.72
N ARG A 84 -1.71 -9.40 -10.00
CA ARG A 84 -1.86 -8.76 -11.32
C ARG A 84 -0.62 -8.87 -12.18
N LEU A 85 0.49 -9.37 -11.63
CA LEU A 85 1.75 -9.51 -12.35
C LEU A 85 1.64 -10.57 -13.45
N LYS A 86 2.36 -10.33 -14.53
CA LYS A 86 2.48 -11.28 -15.64
C LYS A 86 3.61 -12.28 -15.35
N PRO A 87 3.63 -13.44 -16.03
CA PRO A 87 4.62 -14.48 -15.79
C PRO A 87 6.08 -13.99 -15.79
N ALA A 88 6.44 -13.08 -16.70
CA ALA A 88 7.81 -12.53 -16.76
C ALA A 88 8.18 -11.69 -15.52
N GLU A 89 7.21 -10.95 -14.95
CA GLU A 89 7.41 -10.16 -13.74
C GLU A 89 7.48 -11.07 -12.50
N VAL A 90 6.66 -12.12 -12.45
CA VAL A 90 6.72 -13.15 -11.41
C VAL A 90 8.04 -13.90 -11.46
N ALA A 91 8.53 -14.26 -12.66
CA ALA A 91 9.82 -14.91 -12.85
C ALA A 91 10.97 -14.04 -12.31
N PHE A 92 10.94 -12.73 -12.59
CA PHE A 92 11.92 -11.80 -12.02
C PHE A 92 11.92 -11.84 -10.49
N ILE A 93 10.73 -11.88 -9.84
CA ILE A 93 10.65 -11.93 -8.37
C ILE A 93 11.19 -13.26 -7.85
N PHE A 94 10.87 -14.39 -8.50
CA PHE A 94 11.39 -15.70 -8.12
C PHE A 94 12.91 -15.74 -8.22
N GLU A 95 13.47 -15.24 -9.32
CA GLU A 95 14.93 -15.19 -9.54
C GLU A 95 15.62 -14.26 -8.54
N ASN A 96 15.14 -13.02 -8.42
CA ASN A 96 15.76 -12.01 -7.56
C ASN A 96 15.69 -12.39 -6.08
N SER A 97 14.54 -12.90 -5.60
CA SER A 97 14.40 -13.38 -4.23
C SER A 97 15.14 -14.70 -3.98
N GLY A 98 15.34 -15.51 -5.01
CA GLY A 98 15.82 -16.89 -4.90
C GLY A 98 14.83 -17.77 -4.17
N ALA A 99 13.52 -17.58 -4.38
CA ALA A 99 12.47 -18.37 -3.74
C ALA A 99 12.59 -19.85 -4.13
N ALA A 100 12.59 -20.73 -3.13
CA ALA A 100 12.75 -22.17 -3.34
C ALA A 100 11.41 -22.91 -3.51
N MET A 101 10.33 -22.35 -3.00
CA MET A 101 8.98 -22.91 -3.04
C MET A 101 7.96 -21.77 -3.20
N CYS A 102 6.87 -22.05 -3.89
CA CYS A 102 5.76 -21.13 -4.06
C CYS A 102 4.43 -21.81 -3.71
N PHE A 103 3.61 -21.15 -2.89
CA PHE A 103 2.17 -21.44 -2.82
C PHE A 103 1.44 -20.48 -3.75
N SER A 104 0.72 -21.02 -4.71
CA SER A 104 -0.06 -20.26 -5.69
C SER A 104 -1.51 -20.74 -5.68
N ALA A 105 -2.46 -19.83 -5.49
CA ALA A 105 -3.87 -20.19 -5.55
C ALA A 105 -4.21 -20.90 -6.89
N PRO A 106 -5.16 -21.83 -6.93
CA PRO A 106 -5.42 -22.65 -8.13
C PRO A 106 -5.61 -21.84 -9.40
N ALA A 107 -6.33 -20.72 -9.33
CA ALA A 107 -6.55 -19.83 -10.47
C ALA A 107 -5.28 -19.09 -10.95
N LEU A 108 -4.27 -18.97 -10.10
CA LEU A 108 -3.02 -18.27 -10.37
C LEU A 108 -1.85 -19.22 -10.67
N ALA A 109 -2.04 -20.53 -10.42
CA ALA A 109 -1.01 -21.55 -10.61
C ALA A 109 -0.40 -21.55 -12.02
N PRO A 110 -1.17 -21.42 -13.13
CA PRO A 110 -0.59 -21.38 -14.46
C PRO A 110 0.41 -20.24 -14.68
N CYS A 111 0.16 -19.06 -14.05
CA CYS A 111 1.09 -17.94 -14.10
C CYS A 111 2.39 -18.27 -13.35
N ALA A 112 2.29 -18.84 -12.14
CA ALA A 112 3.44 -19.21 -11.33
C ALA A 112 4.27 -20.35 -11.96
N GLU A 113 3.62 -21.35 -12.54
CA GLU A 113 4.27 -22.46 -13.24
C GLU A 113 5.04 -21.98 -14.48
N HIS A 114 4.43 -21.08 -15.28
CA HIS A 114 5.11 -20.48 -16.42
C HIS A 114 6.33 -19.66 -15.97
N ALA A 115 6.19 -18.89 -14.90
CA ALA A 115 7.29 -18.11 -14.33
C ALA A 115 8.44 -19.01 -13.81
N ALA A 116 8.10 -20.13 -13.16
CA ALA A 116 9.06 -21.07 -12.60
C ALA A 116 9.91 -21.79 -13.65
N ALA A 117 9.39 -21.97 -14.86
CA ALA A 117 10.13 -22.60 -15.96
C ALA A 117 11.45 -21.88 -16.29
N ALA A 118 11.53 -20.58 -16.01
CA ALA A 118 12.75 -19.77 -16.16
C ALA A 118 13.62 -19.67 -14.89
N CYS A 119 13.20 -20.27 -13.76
CA CYS A 119 13.82 -20.08 -12.45
C CYS A 119 14.29 -21.41 -11.82
N PRO A 120 15.54 -21.86 -12.07
CA PRO A 120 16.03 -23.15 -11.56
C PRO A 120 16.02 -23.29 -10.03
N ALA A 121 16.04 -22.17 -9.29
CA ALA A 121 15.94 -22.18 -7.83
C ALA A 121 14.55 -22.59 -7.32
N MET A 122 13.50 -22.37 -8.13
CA MET A 122 12.12 -22.74 -7.79
C MET A 122 11.91 -24.25 -7.93
N ARG A 123 11.90 -24.94 -6.80
CA ARG A 123 11.83 -26.41 -6.77
C ARG A 123 10.41 -26.94 -6.83
N ARG A 124 9.44 -26.17 -6.32
CA ARG A 124 8.07 -26.65 -6.16
C ARG A 124 7.04 -25.53 -6.13
N ILE A 125 5.94 -25.74 -6.87
CA ILE A 125 4.72 -24.91 -6.77
C ILE A 125 3.61 -25.78 -6.22
N LEU A 126 2.84 -25.26 -5.28
CA LEU A 126 1.73 -25.93 -4.62
C LEU A 126 0.47 -25.07 -4.71
N SER A 127 -0.63 -25.70 -5.09
CA SER A 127 -1.94 -25.03 -5.22
C SER A 127 -2.93 -25.44 -4.12
N ALA A 128 -2.46 -26.20 -3.13
CA ALA A 128 -3.21 -26.57 -1.94
C ALA A 128 -2.30 -26.57 -0.72
N ILE A 129 -2.88 -26.29 0.44
CA ILE A 129 -2.17 -26.33 1.72
C ILE A 129 -2.12 -27.79 2.20
N PRO A 130 -0.93 -28.35 2.46
CA PRO A 130 -0.79 -29.71 2.96
C PRO A 130 -1.33 -29.86 4.37
N THR A 131 -2.01 -30.98 4.61
CA THR A 131 -2.56 -31.36 5.93
C THR A 131 -1.74 -32.44 6.62
N ALA A 132 -0.65 -32.93 5.97
CA ALA A 132 0.18 -34.00 6.50
C ALA A 132 0.82 -33.60 7.84
N ALA A 133 0.83 -34.55 8.77
CA ALA A 133 1.51 -34.40 10.05
C ALA A 133 3.04 -34.37 9.85
N SER A 134 3.73 -33.60 10.66
CA SER A 134 5.18 -33.49 10.69
C SER A 134 5.64 -33.32 12.12
N SER A 135 6.81 -33.88 12.43
CA SER A 135 7.45 -33.80 13.74
C SER A 135 8.67 -32.86 13.77
N ALA A 136 8.97 -32.16 12.68
CA ALA A 136 10.11 -31.26 12.64
C ALA A 136 10.07 -30.25 13.80
N ALA A 137 11.24 -30.01 14.39
CA ALA A 137 11.36 -29.02 15.46
C ALA A 137 11.20 -27.61 14.90
N ILE A 138 10.39 -26.81 15.56
CA ILE A 138 10.26 -25.36 15.22
C ILE A 138 11.55 -24.66 15.71
N PRO A 139 12.23 -23.89 14.84
CA PRO A 139 13.44 -23.18 15.22
C PRO A 139 13.13 -22.01 16.16
N ASP A 140 14.10 -21.65 17.00
CA ASP A 140 14.11 -20.35 17.64
C ASP A 140 14.58 -19.31 16.61
N VAL A 141 13.76 -18.30 16.35
CA VAL A 141 14.00 -17.30 15.32
C VAL A 141 14.37 -15.97 15.96
N ASP A 142 15.54 -15.46 15.59
CA ASP A 142 15.97 -14.13 16.02
C ASP A 142 15.06 -13.05 15.40
N PRO A 143 14.50 -12.12 16.21
CA PRO A 143 13.65 -11.03 15.73
C PRO A 143 14.30 -10.12 14.67
N ASP A 144 15.62 -10.05 14.63
CA ASP A 144 16.36 -9.22 13.67
C ASP A 144 16.63 -9.94 12.32
N ARG A 145 16.20 -11.19 12.19
CA ARG A 145 16.23 -11.88 10.89
C ARG A 145 15.14 -11.35 9.96
N PRO A 146 15.40 -11.29 8.64
CA PRO A 146 14.37 -10.96 7.65
C PRO A 146 13.14 -11.86 7.78
N ALA A 147 11.96 -11.25 7.77
CA ALA A 147 10.66 -11.94 7.83
C ALA A 147 9.92 -11.86 6.49
N VAL A 148 10.03 -10.74 5.79
CA VAL A 148 9.29 -10.51 4.55
C VAL A 148 10.10 -9.66 3.57
N ILE A 149 9.96 -9.96 2.28
CA ILE A 149 10.45 -9.14 1.17
C ILE A 149 9.24 -8.66 0.38
N LEU A 150 8.95 -7.36 0.45
CA LEU A 150 7.81 -6.74 -0.22
C LEU A 150 8.30 -6.05 -1.51
N TYR A 151 7.89 -6.55 -2.66
CA TYR A 151 8.27 -5.95 -3.93
C TYR A 151 7.42 -4.73 -4.26
N THR A 152 8.07 -3.58 -4.43
CA THR A 152 7.43 -2.31 -4.80
C THR A 152 7.76 -1.97 -6.25
N SER A 153 6.79 -1.43 -6.98
CA SER A 153 7.01 -0.82 -8.29
C SER A 153 7.68 0.54 -8.06
N GLY A 154 8.99 0.56 -7.97
CA GLY A 154 9.75 1.81 -7.89
C GLY A 154 9.62 2.66 -9.17
N THR A 155 10.19 3.86 -9.15
CA THR A 155 10.32 4.72 -10.35
C THR A 155 11.26 4.13 -11.41
N THR A 156 11.89 2.99 -11.13
CA THR A 156 12.79 2.23 -12.03
C THR A 156 12.02 1.14 -12.78
N ALA A 157 12.63 0.62 -13.87
CA ALA A 157 12.01 -0.38 -14.73
C ALA A 157 11.77 -1.75 -14.03
N ARG A 158 12.47 -2.04 -12.93
CA ARG A 158 12.35 -3.31 -12.19
C ARG A 158 11.88 -3.08 -10.75
N PRO A 159 11.00 -3.93 -10.20
CA PRO A 159 10.57 -3.87 -8.81
C PRO A 159 11.74 -4.04 -7.84
N LYS A 160 11.70 -3.33 -6.70
CA LYS A 160 12.68 -3.47 -5.62
C LYS A 160 12.06 -4.24 -4.47
N GLY A 161 12.80 -5.21 -3.92
CA GLY A 161 12.36 -6.02 -2.77
C GLY A 161 12.72 -5.34 -1.45
N VAL A 162 11.76 -4.70 -0.80
CA VAL A 162 11.93 -4.06 0.51
C VAL A 162 11.99 -5.14 1.59
N VAL A 163 13.07 -5.15 2.39
CA VAL A 163 13.29 -6.18 3.43
C VAL A 163 12.84 -5.66 4.79
N HIS A 164 11.92 -6.37 5.43
CA HIS A 164 11.62 -6.15 6.84
C HIS A 164 12.01 -7.36 7.68
N THR A 165 12.60 -7.10 8.85
CA THR A 165 12.80 -8.09 9.90
C THR A 165 11.50 -8.35 10.65
N HIS A 166 11.45 -9.40 11.46
CA HIS A 166 10.34 -9.59 12.39
C HIS A 166 10.17 -8.36 13.30
N ARG A 167 11.30 -7.83 13.83
CA ARG A 167 11.29 -6.65 14.70
C ARG A 167 10.74 -5.42 13.99
N SER A 168 11.32 -5.01 12.87
CA SER A 168 10.90 -3.78 12.18
C SER A 168 9.43 -3.84 11.73
N PHE A 169 8.94 -5.02 11.31
CA PHE A 169 7.54 -5.17 10.93
C PHE A 169 6.58 -5.14 12.14
N LEU A 170 6.98 -5.69 13.29
CA LEU A 170 6.21 -5.57 14.53
C LEU A 170 6.18 -4.13 15.05
N GLU A 171 7.26 -3.35 14.86
CA GLU A 171 7.24 -1.93 15.19
C GLU A 171 6.28 -1.14 14.29
N ILE A 172 6.10 -1.51 13.00
CA ILE A 172 5.04 -0.94 12.15
C ILE A 172 3.66 -1.19 12.75
N THR A 173 3.39 -2.42 13.20
CA THR A 173 2.08 -2.75 13.81
C THR A 173 1.88 -2.03 15.14
N ARG A 174 2.94 -1.96 15.97
CA ARG A 174 2.90 -1.23 17.25
C ARG A 174 2.66 0.26 17.05
N ALA A 175 3.37 0.89 16.12
CA ALA A 175 3.17 2.30 15.78
C ALA A 175 1.71 2.59 15.39
N GLY A 176 1.09 1.71 14.60
CA GLY A 176 -0.32 1.82 14.24
C GLY A 176 -1.26 1.70 15.45
N ILE A 177 -0.97 0.78 16.37
CA ILE A 177 -1.78 0.57 17.59
C ILE A 177 -1.63 1.75 18.56
N ASP A 178 -0.40 2.15 18.87
CA ASP A 178 -0.08 3.22 19.81
C ASP A 178 -0.61 4.58 19.35
N SER A 179 -0.69 4.78 18.04
CA SER A 179 -1.26 5.99 17.44
C SER A 179 -2.78 5.93 17.27
N HIS A 180 -3.42 4.91 17.80
CA HIS A 180 -4.87 4.65 17.62
C HIS A 180 -5.32 4.58 16.16
N LEU A 181 -4.41 4.24 15.25
CA LEU A 181 -4.69 4.00 13.83
C LEU A 181 -5.41 2.68 13.61
N ILE A 182 -5.25 1.75 14.53
CA ILE A 182 -5.82 0.41 14.50
C ILE A 182 -6.47 0.18 15.85
N CYS A 183 -7.77 -0.06 15.86
CA CYS A 183 -8.52 -0.27 17.09
C CYS A 183 -8.11 -1.57 17.78
N GLY A 184 -7.63 -1.48 19.02
CA GLY A 184 -7.47 -2.63 19.89
C GLY A 184 -8.82 -3.23 20.28
N GLY A 185 -8.95 -4.56 20.23
CA GLY A 185 -10.15 -5.29 20.72
C GLY A 185 -11.39 -5.18 19.83
N GLY A 186 -11.30 -4.56 18.65
CA GLY A 186 -12.39 -4.44 17.69
C GLY A 186 -12.34 -5.48 16.57
N VAL A 187 -13.05 -5.21 15.48
CA VAL A 187 -13.05 -6.00 14.26
C VAL A 187 -12.39 -5.20 13.13
N SER A 188 -11.23 -5.64 12.68
CA SER A 188 -10.49 -5.01 11.59
C SER A 188 -10.91 -5.61 10.23
N LEU A 189 -11.28 -4.76 9.28
CA LEU A 189 -11.57 -5.20 7.92
C LEU A 189 -10.28 -5.15 7.08
N ALA A 190 -9.77 -6.30 6.66
CA ALA A 190 -8.58 -6.47 5.85
C ALA A 190 -8.95 -6.63 4.36
N MET A 191 -9.38 -5.55 3.72
CA MET A 191 -9.68 -5.53 2.28
C MET A 191 -8.46 -5.17 1.42
N THR A 192 -7.49 -4.47 1.98
CA THR A 192 -6.22 -4.22 1.30
C THR A 192 -5.44 -5.52 1.21
N PRO A 193 -4.88 -5.86 0.02
CA PRO A 193 -4.21 -7.14 -0.15
C PRO A 193 -2.99 -7.29 0.78
N MET A 194 -2.87 -8.46 1.44
CA MET A 194 -1.73 -8.81 2.32
C MET A 194 -0.38 -8.89 1.59
N MET A 195 -0.38 -8.87 0.27
CA MET A 195 0.85 -8.74 -0.51
C MET A 195 1.46 -7.33 -0.47
N HIS A 196 0.76 -6.36 0.12
CA HIS A 196 1.25 -5.01 0.39
C HIS A 196 1.45 -4.80 1.89
N ALA A 197 2.42 -3.95 2.25
CA ALA A 197 2.76 -3.67 3.65
C ALA A 197 1.54 -3.30 4.49
N ALA A 198 0.66 -2.42 3.99
CA ALA A 198 -0.53 -1.99 4.73
C ALA A 198 -1.51 -3.14 5.01
N GLY A 199 -1.80 -3.99 4.01
CA GLY A 199 -2.71 -5.13 4.18
C GLY A 199 -2.16 -6.17 5.15
N LEU A 200 -0.86 -6.48 5.06
CA LEU A 200 -0.19 -7.38 5.99
C LEU A 200 -0.13 -6.79 7.40
N ALA A 201 0.15 -5.49 7.53
CA ALA A 201 0.17 -4.79 8.82
C ALA A 201 -1.19 -4.81 9.50
N VAL A 202 -2.30 -4.57 8.79
CA VAL A 202 -3.66 -4.67 9.34
C VAL A 202 -3.94 -6.06 9.91
N THR A 203 -3.59 -7.12 9.17
CA THR A 203 -3.80 -8.51 9.61
C THR A 203 -2.94 -8.86 10.83
N ILE A 204 -1.65 -8.48 10.83
CA ILE A 204 -0.77 -8.75 11.98
C ILE A 204 -1.16 -7.89 13.19
N SER A 205 -1.63 -6.65 12.99
CA SER A 205 -2.11 -5.80 14.08
C SER A 205 -3.35 -6.37 14.77
N ALA A 206 -4.26 -6.99 14.02
CA ALA A 206 -5.39 -7.69 14.63
C ALA A 206 -4.90 -8.82 15.55
N VAL A 207 -3.91 -9.61 15.11
CA VAL A 207 -3.27 -10.63 15.96
C VAL A 207 -2.57 -10.01 17.16
N HIS A 208 -1.89 -8.88 16.99
CA HIS A 208 -1.16 -8.20 18.06
C HIS A 208 -2.09 -7.70 19.18
N THR A 209 -3.30 -7.30 18.82
CA THR A 209 -4.30 -6.78 19.77
C THR A 209 -5.30 -7.86 20.24
N GLY A 210 -5.24 -9.08 19.72
CA GLY A 210 -6.21 -10.14 19.97
C GLY A 210 -7.59 -9.85 19.35
N ALA A 211 -7.65 -8.97 18.34
CA ALA A 211 -8.86 -8.61 17.61
C ALA A 211 -9.21 -9.63 16.53
N THR A 212 -10.40 -9.51 15.92
CA THR A 212 -10.78 -10.29 14.74
C THR A 212 -10.42 -9.54 13.47
N ALA A 213 -9.80 -10.21 12.47
CA ALA A 213 -9.64 -9.67 11.12
C ALA A 213 -10.64 -10.31 10.15
N VAL A 214 -11.43 -9.48 9.46
CA VAL A 214 -12.35 -9.89 8.40
C VAL A 214 -11.66 -9.70 7.07
N LEU A 215 -11.37 -10.81 6.38
CA LEU A 215 -10.62 -10.84 5.12
C LEU A 215 -11.61 -10.79 3.95
N VAL A 216 -11.60 -9.70 3.19
CA VAL A 216 -12.49 -9.51 2.04
C VAL A 216 -11.68 -9.06 0.83
N PRO A 217 -11.70 -9.78 -0.30
CA PRO A 217 -11.21 -9.23 -1.56
C PRO A 217 -12.00 -7.97 -1.91
N PHE A 218 -11.33 -6.95 -2.47
CA PHE A 218 -12.01 -5.70 -2.76
C PHE A 218 -13.09 -5.87 -3.82
N ASP A 219 -14.33 -5.75 -3.36
CA ASP A 219 -15.54 -5.43 -4.09
C ASP A 219 -16.34 -4.49 -3.19
N ALA A 220 -16.75 -3.33 -3.69
CA ALA A 220 -17.33 -2.29 -2.83
C ALA A 220 -18.60 -2.75 -2.10
N GLY A 221 -19.45 -3.55 -2.76
CA GLY A 221 -20.64 -4.12 -2.15
C GLY A 221 -20.30 -5.13 -1.07
N ALA A 222 -19.42 -6.09 -1.37
CA ALA A 222 -18.98 -7.11 -0.41
C ALA A 222 -18.29 -6.50 0.81
N VAL A 223 -17.49 -5.44 0.63
CA VAL A 223 -16.85 -4.70 1.71
C VAL A 223 -17.87 -4.06 2.64
N LEU A 224 -18.87 -3.36 2.10
CA LEU A 224 -19.93 -2.72 2.91
C LEU A 224 -20.83 -3.76 3.59
N ASP A 225 -21.17 -4.86 2.90
CA ASP A 225 -21.92 -5.97 3.48
C ASP A 225 -21.13 -6.65 4.62
N ALA A 226 -19.79 -6.73 4.52
CA ALA A 226 -18.96 -7.26 5.59
C ALA A 226 -18.86 -6.30 6.79
N ILE A 227 -18.78 -4.98 6.58
CA ILE A 227 -18.81 -3.98 7.65
C ILE A 227 -20.09 -4.11 8.47
N GLU A 228 -21.25 -4.17 7.81
CA GLU A 228 -22.55 -4.33 8.46
C GLU A 228 -22.65 -5.64 9.22
N ARG A 229 -22.32 -6.77 8.56
CA ARG A 229 -22.46 -8.13 9.12
C ARG A 229 -21.56 -8.37 10.32
N HIS A 230 -20.28 -8.00 10.22
CA HIS A 230 -19.28 -8.27 11.25
C HIS A 230 -19.07 -7.11 12.21
N ARG A 231 -19.84 -6.01 12.06
CA ARG A 231 -19.70 -4.81 12.88
C ARG A 231 -18.26 -4.31 12.92
N CYS A 232 -17.62 -4.22 11.74
CA CYS A 232 -16.23 -3.79 11.63
C CYS A 232 -16.02 -2.39 12.22
N THR A 233 -14.93 -2.22 12.96
CA THR A 233 -14.60 -0.96 13.66
C THR A 233 -13.51 -0.16 12.94
N PHE A 234 -12.71 -0.82 12.11
CA PHE A 234 -11.55 -0.24 11.43
C PHE A 234 -11.35 -0.82 10.04
N PHE A 235 -10.92 0.02 9.10
CA PHE A 235 -10.23 -0.41 7.88
C PHE A 235 -9.28 0.65 7.33
N PHE A 236 -8.31 0.16 6.53
CA PHE A 236 -7.43 0.99 5.71
C PHE A 236 -7.86 0.91 4.24
N VAL A 237 -7.88 2.06 3.55
CA VAL A 237 -8.32 2.15 2.16
C VAL A 237 -7.39 3.00 1.29
N LEU A 238 -7.14 2.56 0.06
CA LEU A 238 -6.54 3.41 -0.96
C LEU A 238 -7.59 4.43 -1.45
N PRO A 239 -7.22 5.68 -1.74
CA PRO A 239 -8.19 6.73 -2.12
C PRO A 239 -9.08 6.34 -3.30
N ALA A 240 -8.52 5.71 -4.35
CA ALA A 240 -9.30 5.23 -5.48
C ALA A 240 -10.38 4.21 -5.09
N LEU A 241 -10.07 3.30 -4.15
CA LEU A 241 -11.04 2.32 -3.64
C LEU A 241 -12.07 2.98 -2.74
N GLY A 242 -11.67 4.02 -1.98
CA GLY A 242 -12.57 4.85 -1.17
C GLY A 242 -13.65 5.54 -2.00
N GLN A 243 -13.33 5.98 -3.22
CA GLN A 243 -14.32 6.53 -4.15
C GLN A 243 -15.41 5.49 -4.49
N PHE A 244 -15.02 4.25 -4.81
CA PHE A 244 -15.99 3.19 -5.11
C PHE A 244 -16.88 2.83 -3.90
N LEU A 245 -16.31 2.86 -2.68
CA LEU A 245 -17.11 2.64 -1.47
C LEU A 245 -18.15 3.73 -1.27
N VAL A 246 -17.79 5.00 -1.50
CA VAL A 246 -18.75 6.12 -1.40
C VAL A 246 -19.86 5.97 -2.44
N GLU A 247 -19.53 5.69 -3.71
CA GLU A 247 -20.54 5.51 -4.76
C GLU A 247 -21.49 4.34 -4.44
N GLU A 248 -20.93 3.23 -3.95
CA GLU A 248 -21.74 2.06 -3.58
C GLU A 248 -22.62 2.33 -2.34
N GLN A 249 -22.12 3.05 -1.34
CA GLN A 249 -22.89 3.44 -0.17
C GLN A 249 -24.05 4.38 -0.53
N ILE A 250 -23.86 5.27 -1.50
CA ILE A 250 -24.92 6.11 -2.05
C ILE A 250 -25.96 5.25 -2.76
N ARG A 251 -25.53 4.31 -3.58
CA ARG A 251 -26.42 3.47 -4.40
C ARG A 251 -27.25 2.51 -3.57
N ARG A 252 -26.62 1.89 -2.57
CA ARG A 252 -27.22 0.91 -1.66
C ARG A 252 -26.65 1.10 -0.27
N PRO A 253 -27.30 1.92 0.59
CA PRO A 253 -26.84 2.17 1.96
C PRO A 253 -26.80 0.89 2.80
N ARG A 254 -25.72 0.77 3.63
CA ARG A 254 -25.57 -0.24 4.68
C ARG A 254 -25.36 0.44 6.03
N ASP A 255 -25.62 -0.29 7.11
CA ASP A 255 -25.28 0.18 8.45
C ASP A 255 -23.76 0.13 8.68
N VAL A 256 -23.14 1.29 8.64
CA VAL A 256 -21.70 1.49 8.89
C VAL A 256 -21.42 2.11 10.27
N SER A 257 -22.41 2.19 11.14
CA SER A 257 -22.34 2.86 12.45
C SER A 257 -21.34 2.21 13.43
N SER A 258 -20.89 1.00 13.15
CA SER A 258 -19.84 0.32 13.94
C SER A 258 -18.45 0.87 13.71
N LEU A 259 -18.22 1.56 12.59
CA LEU A 259 -16.91 2.09 12.25
C LEU A 259 -16.49 3.20 13.23
N GLN A 260 -15.26 3.12 13.69
CA GLN A 260 -14.65 4.08 14.61
C GLN A 260 -13.52 4.85 13.94
N ILE A 261 -12.71 4.14 13.14
CA ILE A 261 -11.56 4.73 12.43
C ILE A 261 -11.53 4.18 11.01
N VAL A 262 -11.42 5.07 10.03
CA VAL A 262 -11.09 4.72 8.65
C VAL A 262 -9.92 5.57 8.18
N VAL A 263 -8.87 4.88 7.79
CA VAL A 263 -7.62 5.50 7.34
C VAL A 263 -7.53 5.40 5.83
N ALA A 264 -7.34 6.52 5.16
CA ALA A 264 -6.96 6.55 3.76
C ALA A 264 -5.48 6.94 3.61
N GLY A 265 -4.79 6.30 2.70
CA GLY A 265 -3.37 6.59 2.45
C GLY A 265 -2.79 5.75 1.34
N GLY A 266 -1.47 5.83 1.21
CA GLY A 266 -0.74 5.14 0.15
C GLY A 266 -0.74 5.88 -1.19
N ASP A 267 -1.63 6.85 -1.38
CA ASP A 267 -1.65 7.84 -2.46
C ASP A 267 -2.29 9.12 -1.90
N THR A 268 -2.26 10.21 -2.67
CA THR A 268 -2.92 11.47 -2.28
C THR A 268 -4.42 11.25 -2.07
N VAL A 269 -4.95 11.72 -0.95
CA VAL A 269 -6.38 11.63 -0.62
C VAL A 269 -7.06 12.94 -1.00
N PRO A 270 -7.87 13.00 -2.08
CA PRO A 270 -8.53 14.23 -2.48
C PRO A 270 -9.44 14.77 -1.37
N ALA A 271 -9.40 16.09 -1.13
CA ALA A 271 -10.28 16.73 -0.17
C ALA A 271 -11.77 16.48 -0.48
N ALA A 272 -12.11 16.43 -1.76
CA ALA A 272 -13.45 16.08 -2.22
C ALA A 272 -13.88 14.67 -1.79
N LEU A 273 -12.97 13.69 -1.79
CA LEU A 273 -13.25 12.35 -1.28
C LEU A 273 -13.50 12.38 0.23
N GLN A 274 -12.67 13.09 1.00
CA GLN A 274 -12.82 13.21 2.45
C GLN A 274 -14.17 13.83 2.82
N GLN A 275 -14.60 14.88 2.12
CA GLN A 275 -15.90 15.52 2.32
C GLN A 275 -17.07 14.61 1.98
N ARG A 276 -17.03 13.91 0.82
CA ARG A 276 -18.08 12.97 0.42
C ARG A 276 -18.14 11.75 1.35
N PHE A 277 -16.99 11.26 1.79
CA PHE A 277 -16.94 10.18 2.76
C PHE A 277 -17.63 10.58 4.06
N HIS A 278 -17.31 11.77 4.60
CA HIS A 278 -17.98 12.30 5.78
C HIS A 278 -19.51 12.39 5.61
N GLN A 279 -19.96 12.89 4.46
CA GLN A 279 -21.38 13.06 4.15
C GLN A 279 -22.17 11.72 4.18
N HIS A 280 -21.55 10.63 3.69
CA HIS A 280 -22.26 9.36 3.48
C HIS A 280 -21.93 8.26 4.50
N PHE A 281 -20.84 8.42 5.26
CA PHE A 281 -20.47 7.49 6.34
C PHE A 281 -20.66 8.08 7.74
N GLY A 282 -20.88 9.38 7.87
CA GLY A 282 -21.19 10.06 9.12
C GLY A 282 -19.96 10.41 9.98
N PHE A 283 -18.73 10.13 9.53
CA PHE A 283 -17.50 10.50 10.22
C PHE A 283 -16.37 10.84 9.23
N GLN A 284 -15.28 11.42 9.74
CA GLN A 284 -14.17 11.89 8.90
C GLN A 284 -13.27 10.72 8.45
N LEU A 285 -12.94 10.72 7.17
CA LEU A 285 -11.88 9.88 6.61
C LEU A 285 -10.52 10.49 7.03
N GLN A 286 -9.69 9.71 7.73
CA GLN A 286 -8.41 10.16 8.23
C GLN A 286 -7.32 9.87 7.21
N GLU A 287 -6.57 10.91 6.81
CA GLU A 287 -5.44 10.75 5.92
C GLU A 287 -4.17 10.42 6.69
N GLY A 288 -3.42 9.43 6.19
CA GLY A 288 -2.14 9.01 6.72
C GLY A 288 -1.08 8.86 5.64
N TYR A 289 0.16 9.13 6.00
CA TYR A 289 1.32 9.00 5.14
C TYR A 289 2.25 7.89 5.64
N GLY A 290 2.75 7.12 4.69
CA GLY A 290 3.73 6.08 4.93
C GLY A 290 4.22 5.46 3.64
N LEU A 291 5.26 4.69 3.73
CA LEU A 291 5.83 3.95 2.60
C LEU A 291 6.26 2.56 3.06
N THR A 292 6.42 1.66 2.11
CA THR A 292 6.81 0.28 2.43
C THR A 292 8.13 0.24 3.20
N GLU A 293 9.06 1.13 2.88
CA GLU A 293 10.40 1.21 3.46
C GLU A 293 10.43 1.76 4.90
N GLY A 294 9.42 2.50 5.34
CA GLY A 294 9.41 3.19 6.64
C GLY A 294 8.19 2.91 7.53
N GLY A 295 7.20 2.18 7.02
CA GLY A 295 5.93 1.97 7.72
C GLY A 295 5.04 3.21 7.76
N PHE A 296 4.26 3.37 8.83
CA PHE A 296 3.45 4.56 9.09
C PHE A 296 4.32 5.68 9.64
N LEU A 297 4.27 6.88 9.06
CA LEU A 297 5.16 7.99 9.38
C LEU A 297 4.44 9.22 9.91
N ALA A 298 3.31 9.58 9.32
CA ALA A 298 2.51 10.71 9.75
C ALA A 298 1.02 10.41 9.63
N PHE A 299 0.19 11.07 10.44
CA PHE A 299 -1.22 10.79 10.52
C PHE A 299 -2.04 11.97 11.06
N ASN A 300 -3.25 12.14 10.55
CA ASN A 300 -4.20 13.11 11.06
C ASN A 300 -4.84 12.58 12.36
N PRO A 301 -4.61 13.21 13.51
CA PRO A 301 -5.25 12.78 14.76
C PRO A 301 -6.77 12.99 14.70
N SER A 302 -7.55 12.02 15.21
CA SER A 302 -9.02 12.00 15.11
C SER A 302 -9.71 13.24 15.69
N HIS A 303 -9.08 13.89 16.70
CA HIS A 303 -9.60 15.08 17.37
C HIS A 303 -9.21 16.39 16.68
N ALA A 304 -8.33 16.35 15.66
CA ALA A 304 -7.78 17.54 15.00
C ALA A 304 -7.42 17.25 13.53
N ILE A 305 -8.37 16.70 12.78
CA ILE A 305 -8.16 16.37 11.36
C ILE A 305 -8.06 17.65 10.53
N ARG A 306 -7.03 17.76 9.69
CA ARG A 306 -6.87 18.80 8.68
C ARG A 306 -6.98 18.18 7.30
N ILE A 307 -8.07 18.47 6.62
CA ILE A 307 -8.35 17.96 5.27
C ILE A 307 -7.26 18.43 4.29
N GLY A 308 -6.68 17.49 3.54
CA GLY A 308 -5.59 17.72 2.58
C GLY A 308 -4.18 17.72 3.20
N SER A 309 -4.08 17.59 4.54
CA SER A 309 -2.81 17.37 5.24
C SER A 309 -2.57 15.86 5.40
N ILE A 310 -1.32 15.42 5.30
CA ILE A 310 -0.90 14.06 5.67
C ILE A 310 -0.70 13.90 7.20
N GLY A 311 -1.07 14.91 7.98
CA GLY A 311 -1.09 14.89 9.45
C GLY A 311 0.22 15.27 10.13
N LEU A 312 0.35 14.84 11.37
CA LEU A 312 1.51 15.04 12.23
C LEU A 312 2.41 13.80 12.22
N PRO A 313 3.73 13.94 12.39
CA PRO A 313 4.61 12.79 12.59
C PRO A 313 4.16 11.93 13.77
N LEU A 314 4.26 10.59 13.64
CA LEU A 314 3.98 9.69 14.74
C LEU A 314 5.04 9.83 15.86
N ALA A 315 4.67 9.49 17.09
CA ALA A 315 5.52 9.67 18.27
C ALA A 315 6.88 8.95 18.20
N ASN A 316 6.96 7.84 17.44
CA ASN A 316 8.19 7.06 17.24
C ASN A 316 8.94 7.43 15.96
N VAL A 317 8.58 8.54 15.29
CA VAL A 317 9.17 9.00 14.03
C VAL A 317 9.87 10.34 14.24
N GLU A 318 11.19 10.33 14.10
CA GLU A 318 11.93 11.55 13.87
C GLU A 318 11.79 11.93 12.40
N LEU A 319 11.26 13.13 12.11
CA LEU A 319 11.00 13.60 10.74
C LEU A 319 11.58 14.99 10.54
N ARG A 320 12.39 15.13 9.48
CA ARG A 320 12.93 16.39 9.01
C ARG A 320 12.49 16.66 7.59
N LEU A 321 12.43 17.94 7.22
CA LEU A 321 12.28 18.38 5.84
C LEU A 321 13.60 19.02 5.42
N VAL A 322 14.25 18.45 4.39
CA VAL A 322 15.60 18.87 4.02
C VAL A 322 15.69 19.34 2.56
N ASP A 323 16.61 20.25 2.31
CA ASP A 323 17.00 20.67 0.98
C ASP A 323 17.92 19.61 0.29
N PRO A 324 18.27 19.76 -1.01
CA PRO A 324 19.17 18.84 -1.68
C PRO A 324 20.57 18.70 -1.07
N THR A 325 20.97 19.62 -0.17
CA THR A 325 22.25 19.55 0.56
C THR A 325 22.13 18.84 1.91
N GLY A 326 20.93 18.39 2.30
CA GLY A 326 20.64 17.71 3.58
C GLY A 326 20.42 18.65 4.77
N ARG A 327 20.28 19.96 4.54
CA ARG A 327 19.99 20.96 5.58
C ARG A 327 18.48 21.12 5.74
N ASP A 328 18.04 21.38 6.97
CA ASP A 328 16.63 21.67 7.24
C ASP A 328 16.17 22.90 6.46
N VAL A 329 14.99 22.80 5.84
CA VAL A 329 14.34 23.93 5.17
C VAL A 329 13.63 24.81 6.20
N PRO A 330 13.48 26.14 5.94
CA PRO A 330 12.65 27.01 6.77
C PRO A 330 11.19 26.52 6.84
N GLU A 331 10.49 26.91 7.92
CA GLU A 331 9.07 26.64 8.09
C GLU A 331 8.26 27.19 6.89
N GLY A 332 7.31 26.39 6.38
CA GLY A 332 6.51 26.71 5.20
C GLY A 332 7.19 26.41 3.87
N GLU A 333 8.50 26.24 3.83
CA GLU A 333 9.22 25.88 2.61
C GLU A 333 9.16 24.38 2.33
N PRO A 334 9.06 23.96 1.06
CA PRO A 334 9.06 22.54 0.69
C PRO A 334 10.47 21.94 0.81
N GLY A 335 10.53 20.76 1.46
CA GLY A 335 11.73 19.95 1.57
C GLY A 335 11.45 18.47 1.38
N GLU A 336 12.50 17.67 1.14
CA GLU A 336 12.38 16.21 1.14
C GLU A 336 12.10 15.71 2.53
N ILE A 337 11.09 14.84 2.67
CA ILE A 337 10.82 14.12 3.91
C ILE A 337 11.94 13.12 4.14
N VAL A 338 12.70 13.29 5.21
CA VAL A 338 13.64 12.27 5.69
C VAL A 338 13.24 11.83 7.08
N VAL A 339 13.35 10.53 7.35
CA VAL A 339 12.85 9.95 8.60
C VAL A 339 13.85 9.01 9.25
N ARG A 340 13.74 8.91 10.58
CA ARG A 340 14.37 7.88 11.41
C ARG A 340 13.31 7.27 12.31
N THR A 341 13.12 5.97 12.27
CA THR A 341 12.10 5.25 13.04
C THR A 341 12.50 3.78 13.20
N PRO A 342 12.07 3.09 14.27
CA PRO A 342 12.25 1.64 14.41
C PRO A 342 11.58 0.79 13.31
N CYS A 343 10.65 1.40 12.56
CA CYS A 343 9.91 0.76 11.48
C CYS A 343 10.68 0.65 10.15
N MET A 344 11.88 1.26 10.06
CA MET A 344 12.65 1.30 8.81
C MET A 344 13.02 -0.09 8.31
N THR A 345 12.99 -0.22 6.99
CA THR A 345 13.53 -1.38 6.29
C THR A 345 15.02 -1.60 6.58
N ASN A 346 15.47 -2.83 6.41
CA ASN A 346 16.91 -3.16 6.37
C ASN A 346 17.54 -2.90 5.00
N GLY A 347 16.80 -2.29 4.06
CA GLY A 347 17.22 -1.98 2.71
C GLY A 347 16.52 -2.84 1.65
N TYR A 348 17.05 -2.79 0.45
CA TYR A 348 16.53 -3.55 -0.69
C TYR A 348 17.27 -4.88 -0.85
N TRP A 349 16.53 -5.95 -1.08
CA TRP A 349 17.07 -7.28 -1.30
C TRP A 349 17.95 -7.33 -2.55
N ASN A 350 19.19 -7.78 -2.39
CA ASN A 350 20.19 -7.88 -3.45
C ASN A 350 20.47 -6.56 -4.21
N ASP A 351 20.20 -5.39 -3.60
CA ASP A 351 20.44 -4.09 -4.20
C ASP A 351 21.12 -3.12 -3.20
N PRO A 352 22.41 -3.32 -2.92
CA PRO A 352 23.13 -2.46 -1.98
C PRO A 352 23.29 -1.01 -2.47
N ALA A 353 23.31 -0.78 -3.79
CA ALA A 353 23.41 0.56 -4.33
C ALA A 353 22.12 1.36 -4.07
N ALA A 354 20.96 0.78 -4.38
CA ALA A 354 19.68 1.42 -4.06
C ALA A 354 19.46 1.55 -2.56
N THR A 355 19.99 0.63 -1.74
CA THR A 355 19.95 0.74 -0.28
C THR A 355 20.77 1.93 0.21
N ALA A 356 21.98 2.13 -0.32
CA ALA A 356 22.81 3.28 0.03
C ALA A 356 22.16 4.62 -0.40
N ASP A 357 21.47 4.64 -1.54
CA ASP A 357 20.71 5.81 -1.98
C ASP A 357 19.51 6.12 -1.08
N LEU A 358 18.85 5.07 -0.54
CA LEU A 358 17.72 5.20 0.36
C LEU A 358 18.14 5.65 1.77
N MET A 359 19.25 5.08 2.27
CA MET A 359 19.72 5.25 3.65
C MET A 359 21.01 6.06 3.65
N ARG A 360 20.93 7.34 4.05
CA ARG A 360 22.11 8.24 4.13
C ARG A 360 22.21 8.79 5.55
N ASP A 361 23.39 8.68 6.15
CA ASP A 361 23.70 9.18 7.49
C ASP A 361 22.68 8.74 8.58
N GLY A 362 22.14 7.51 8.42
CA GLY A 362 21.14 6.95 9.32
C GLY A 362 19.72 7.49 9.14
N TRP A 363 19.47 8.27 8.06
CA TRP A 363 18.16 8.75 7.67
C TRP A 363 17.65 8.02 6.43
N LEU A 364 16.37 7.67 6.44
CA LEU A 364 15.68 7.17 5.27
C LEU A 364 15.19 8.36 4.44
N HIS A 365 15.67 8.45 3.21
CA HIS A 365 15.29 9.44 2.21
C HIS A 365 14.09 8.94 1.41
N THR A 366 12.92 9.58 1.60
CA THR A 366 11.68 9.09 1.00
C THR A 366 11.53 9.44 -0.48
N GLY A 367 12.21 10.49 -0.93
CA GLY A 367 12.01 11.09 -2.26
C GLY A 367 10.68 11.86 -2.36
N ASP A 368 9.93 11.97 -1.28
CA ASP A 368 8.66 12.67 -1.20
C ASP A 368 8.90 14.08 -0.63
N LEU A 369 8.22 15.09 -1.19
CA LEU A 369 8.33 16.48 -0.77
C LEU A 369 7.12 16.90 0.05
N ALA A 370 7.35 17.65 1.11
CA ALA A 370 6.30 18.26 1.92
C ALA A 370 6.75 19.62 2.45
N HIS A 371 5.82 20.43 2.91
CA HIS A 371 6.12 21.55 3.80
C HIS A 371 5.40 21.35 5.13
N ARG A 372 5.85 22.05 6.15
CA ARG A 372 5.27 22.03 7.49
C ARG A 372 4.61 23.37 7.77
N ASP A 373 3.36 23.34 8.27
CA ASP A 373 2.68 24.56 8.74
C ASP A 373 3.10 24.93 10.20
N PRO A 374 2.72 26.11 10.71
CA PRO A 374 3.05 26.57 12.04
C PRO A 374 2.55 25.67 13.18
N ASP A 375 1.52 24.86 12.95
CA ASP A 375 0.98 23.91 13.91
C ASP A 375 1.61 22.52 13.80
N GLY A 376 2.61 22.35 12.89
CA GLY A 376 3.38 21.14 12.71
C GLY A 376 2.81 20.14 11.71
N TYR A 377 1.65 20.41 11.11
CA TYR A 377 1.06 19.52 10.11
C TYR A 377 1.89 19.50 8.82
N LEU A 378 1.98 18.33 8.23
CA LEU A 378 2.69 18.09 6.98
C LEU A 378 1.73 18.14 5.80
N TRP A 379 2.13 18.88 4.77
CA TRP A 379 1.37 19.03 3.53
C TRP A 379 2.19 18.47 2.37
N PHE A 380 1.71 17.36 1.81
CA PHE A 380 2.38 16.65 0.73
C PHE A 380 2.45 17.52 -0.54
N ARG A 381 3.63 17.55 -1.19
CA ARG A 381 3.91 18.36 -2.37
C ARG A 381 4.30 17.52 -3.59
N GLY A 382 4.27 16.19 -3.47
CA GLY A 382 4.58 15.28 -4.55
C GLY A 382 5.90 14.58 -4.38
N ARG A 383 6.28 13.82 -5.40
CA ARG A 383 7.59 13.15 -5.46
C ARG A 383 8.59 13.98 -6.22
N SER A 384 9.81 14.10 -5.73
CA SER A 384 10.88 14.87 -6.36
C SER A 384 11.10 14.48 -7.83
N LYS A 385 11.02 13.18 -8.16
CA LYS A 385 11.16 12.63 -9.51
C LYS A 385 9.92 12.80 -10.41
N GLN A 386 8.81 13.28 -9.88
CA GLN A 386 7.54 13.46 -10.62
C GLN A 386 7.17 14.93 -10.80
N ILE A 387 7.89 15.84 -10.16
CA ILE A 387 7.70 17.29 -10.35
C ILE A 387 7.85 17.63 -11.84
N ILE A 388 6.89 18.37 -12.35
CA ILE A 388 6.89 18.88 -13.74
C ILE A 388 7.67 20.18 -13.75
N ILE A 389 8.70 20.25 -14.56
CA ILE A 389 9.54 21.45 -14.67
C ILE A 389 9.13 22.24 -15.90
N ARG A 390 8.33 23.30 -15.71
CA ARG A 390 7.84 24.15 -16.79
C ARG A 390 8.43 25.53 -16.69
N ALA A 391 9.23 25.93 -17.68
CA ALA A 391 9.90 27.23 -17.74
C ALA A 391 10.64 27.60 -16.43
N GLY A 392 11.29 26.60 -15.78
CA GLY A 392 11.97 26.77 -14.52
C GLY A 392 11.08 26.73 -13.26
N SER A 393 9.77 26.65 -13.43
CA SER A 393 8.82 26.49 -12.32
C SER A 393 8.58 25.02 -12.00
N ASN A 394 8.64 24.65 -10.72
CA ASN A 394 8.31 23.32 -10.22
C ASN A 394 6.79 23.21 -10.00
N ILE A 395 6.15 22.28 -10.70
CA ILE A 395 4.71 22.05 -10.60
C ILE A 395 4.48 20.65 -10.05
N SER A 396 3.74 20.58 -8.95
CA SER A 396 3.31 19.30 -8.37
C SER A 396 2.14 18.75 -9.20
N PRO A 397 2.25 17.53 -9.75
CA PRO A 397 1.11 16.84 -10.37
C PRO A 397 -0.10 16.77 -9.44
N GLN A 398 0.13 16.50 -8.15
CA GLN A 398 -0.91 16.35 -7.13
C GLN A 398 -1.68 17.63 -6.90
N GLU A 399 -1.02 18.79 -6.94
CA GLU A 399 -1.69 20.10 -6.82
C GLU A 399 -2.69 20.33 -7.96
N VAL A 400 -2.32 19.92 -9.16
CA VAL A 400 -3.17 20.02 -10.34
C VAL A 400 -4.32 19.00 -10.28
N GLU A 401 -4.02 17.77 -9.88
CA GLU A 401 -5.01 16.71 -9.67
C GLU A 401 -6.04 17.12 -8.61
N GLU A 402 -5.60 17.70 -7.48
CA GLU A 402 -6.49 18.17 -6.42
C GLU A 402 -7.43 19.29 -6.91
N ALA A 403 -6.95 20.21 -7.73
CA ALA A 403 -7.80 21.23 -8.33
C ALA A 403 -8.86 20.61 -9.24
N LEU A 404 -8.49 19.61 -10.05
CA LEU A 404 -9.42 18.92 -10.93
C LEU A 404 -10.46 18.08 -10.15
N TYR A 405 -10.08 17.46 -9.04
CA TYR A 405 -11.02 16.71 -8.19
C TYR A 405 -12.12 17.55 -7.54
N ARG A 406 -11.93 18.88 -7.44
CA ARG A 406 -12.99 19.80 -6.97
C ARG A 406 -14.15 19.93 -7.96
N HIS A 407 -13.92 19.60 -9.23
CA HIS A 407 -14.99 19.64 -10.22
C HIS A 407 -15.92 18.42 -10.06
N PRO A 408 -17.26 18.61 -9.93
CA PRO A 408 -18.21 17.54 -9.60
C PRO A 408 -18.26 16.40 -10.63
N ALA A 409 -17.93 16.66 -11.90
CA ALA A 409 -17.90 15.67 -12.96
C ALA A 409 -16.66 14.74 -12.90
N VAL A 410 -15.60 15.10 -12.18
CA VAL A 410 -14.34 14.36 -12.16
C VAL A 410 -14.43 13.20 -11.17
N LEU A 411 -14.19 11.98 -11.67
CA LEU A 411 -14.05 10.77 -10.85
C LEU A 411 -12.59 10.53 -10.49
N GLU A 412 -11.70 10.59 -11.49
CA GLU A 412 -10.26 10.40 -11.31
C GLU A 412 -9.48 11.36 -12.20
N ALA A 413 -8.33 11.82 -11.70
CA ALA A 413 -7.37 12.62 -12.45
C ALA A 413 -5.95 12.07 -12.27
N GLY A 414 -5.15 12.12 -13.34
CA GLY A 414 -3.74 11.79 -13.32
C GLY A 414 -2.96 12.78 -14.17
N VAL A 415 -1.99 13.47 -13.57
CA VAL A 415 -1.25 14.56 -14.22
C VAL A 415 0.20 14.14 -14.45
N VAL A 416 0.71 14.45 -15.63
CA VAL A 416 2.09 14.16 -16.03
C VAL A 416 2.70 15.30 -16.83
N GLY A 417 4.03 15.43 -16.79
CA GLY A 417 4.78 16.30 -17.69
C GLY A 417 4.97 15.65 -19.05
N GLN A 418 4.69 16.39 -20.11
CA GLN A 418 5.03 16.06 -21.50
C GLN A 418 6.24 16.89 -21.91
N PRO A 419 7.34 16.31 -22.39
CA PRO A 419 8.48 17.08 -22.88
C PRO A 419 8.07 18.11 -23.95
N ASP A 420 8.59 19.33 -23.82
CA ASP A 420 8.34 20.44 -24.73
C ASP A 420 9.63 21.23 -25.00
N PRO A 421 9.96 21.56 -26.27
CA PRO A 421 11.21 22.20 -26.62
C PRO A 421 11.34 23.65 -26.14
N VAL A 422 10.21 24.33 -25.81
CA VAL A 422 10.20 25.72 -25.39
C VAL A 422 10.10 25.84 -23.88
N TYR A 423 9.19 25.06 -23.27
CA TYR A 423 8.90 25.18 -21.84
C TYR A 423 9.60 24.11 -20.99
N GLY A 424 10.33 23.16 -21.58
CA GLY A 424 10.88 21.99 -20.90
C GLY A 424 9.83 20.89 -20.76
N GLU A 425 8.76 21.14 -20.00
CA GLU A 425 7.59 20.24 -19.91
C GLU A 425 6.29 21.04 -19.96
N LEU A 426 5.25 20.45 -20.57
CA LEU A 426 3.87 20.89 -20.51
C LEU A 426 3.10 20.06 -19.48
N VAL A 427 2.12 20.67 -18.82
CA VAL A 427 1.22 19.97 -17.89
C VAL A 427 0.11 19.31 -18.68
N VAL A 428 0.00 17.99 -18.62
CA VAL A 428 -1.05 17.21 -19.28
C VAL A 428 -1.84 16.42 -18.23
N ALA A 429 -3.17 16.60 -18.24
CA ALA A 429 -4.09 15.89 -17.37
C ALA A 429 -4.84 14.80 -18.13
N PHE A 430 -4.93 13.61 -17.53
CA PHE A 430 -5.84 12.55 -17.94
C PHE A 430 -6.98 12.48 -16.92
N VAL A 431 -8.21 12.45 -17.39
CA VAL A 431 -9.41 12.53 -16.54
C VAL A 431 -10.39 11.44 -16.88
N ALA A 432 -10.88 10.73 -15.86
CA ALA A 432 -12.04 9.87 -15.95
C ALA A 432 -13.24 10.60 -15.32
N LEU A 433 -14.37 10.64 -16.01
CA LEU A 433 -15.58 11.29 -15.55
C LEU A 433 -16.46 10.32 -14.75
N ARG A 434 -17.27 10.88 -13.87
CA ARG A 434 -18.33 10.13 -13.18
C ARG A 434 -19.37 9.63 -14.18
N PRO A 435 -20.03 8.50 -13.93
CA PRO A 435 -21.11 8.02 -14.77
C PRO A 435 -22.20 9.09 -14.98
N GLY A 436 -22.51 9.34 -16.26
CA GLY A 436 -23.52 10.34 -16.64
C GLY A 436 -23.10 11.79 -16.56
N ALA A 437 -21.87 12.08 -16.15
CA ALA A 437 -21.33 13.44 -16.19
C ALA A 437 -20.83 13.80 -17.60
N ASP A 438 -20.99 15.05 -17.97
CA ASP A 438 -20.52 15.61 -19.23
C ASP A 438 -19.83 16.96 -18.97
N VAL A 439 -18.60 17.07 -19.43
CA VAL A 439 -17.81 18.30 -19.38
C VAL A 439 -16.75 18.28 -20.48
N THR A 440 -16.49 19.43 -21.09
CA THR A 440 -15.46 19.55 -22.14
C THR A 440 -14.07 19.77 -21.53
N ALA A 441 -13.01 19.48 -22.29
CA ALA A 441 -11.64 19.74 -21.88
C ALA A 441 -11.43 21.24 -21.58
N SER A 442 -11.97 22.13 -22.41
CA SER A 442 -11.92 23.58 -22.18
C SER A 442 -12.68 23.99 -20.92
N GLY A 443 -13.80 23.33 -20.61
CA GLY A 443 -14.54 23.56 -19.37
C GLY A 443 -13.72 23.25 -18.14
N LEU A 444 -13.06 22.09 -18.11
CA LEU A 444 -12.16 21.73 -17.02
C LEU A 444 -10.89 22.59 -16.95
N GLN A 445 -10.35 23.02 -18.09
CA GLN A 445 -9.23 23.98 -18.10
C GLN A 445 -9.62 25.32 -17.49
N ASN A 446 -10.80 25.85 -17.84
CA ASN A 446 -11.31 27.09 -17.26
C ASN A 446 -11.53 26.96 -15.76
N PHE A 447 -12.14 25.85 -15.33
CA PHE A 447 -12.31 25.54 -13.91
C PHE A 447 -10.95 25.45 -13.18
N ALA A 448 -9.96 24.81 -13.79
CA ALA A 448 -8.63 24.72 -13.20
C ALA A 448 -7.96 26.10 -13.07
N ARG A 449 -8.15 27.03 -14.03
CA ARG A 449 -7.62 28.41 -13.96
C ARG A 449 -8.21 29.21 -12.80
N GLU A 450 -9.41 28.90 -12.35
CA GLU A 450 -10.01 29.56 -11.19
C GLU A 450 -9.34 29.15 -9.86
N HIS A 451 -8.62 28.01 -9.86
CA HIS A 451 -8.05 27.40 -8.67
C HIS A 451 -6.52 27.28 -8.68
N LEU A 452 -5.88 27.48 -9.84
CA LEU A 452 -4.45 27.35 -10.05
C LEU A 452 -3.88 28.59 -10.73
N ALA A 453 -2.60 28.86 -10.47
CA ALA A 453 -1.87 29.83 -11.29
C ALA A 453 -1.81 29.37 -12.76
N ASP A 454 -1.80 30.30 -13.69
CA ASP A 454 -1.87 30.03 -15.13
C ASP A 454 -0.83 29.00 -15.62
N TYR A 455 0.40 29.10 -15.12
CA TYR A 455 1.48 28.21 -15.53
C TYR A 455 1.32 26.76 -15.01
N LYS A 456 0.42 26.52 -14.05
CA LYS A 456 0.08 25.20 -13.50
C LYS A 456 -1.13 24.57 -14.19
N THR A 457 -1.92 25.38 -14.91
CA THR A 457 -3.10 24.88 -15.59
C THR A 457 -2.72 23.90 -16.69
N PRO A 458 -3.37 22.72 -16.79
CA PRO A 458 -3.10 21.78 -17.86
C PRO A 458 -3.29 22.38 -19.25
N GLU A 459 -2.29 22.32 -20.11
CA GLU A 459 -2.41 22.69 -21.52
C GLU A 459 -3.30 21.72 -22.30
N ARG A 460 -3.32 20.47 -21.85
CA ARG A 460 -4.15 19.42 -22.48
C ARG A 460 -4.88 18.64 -21.41
N ILE A 461 -6.16 18.35 -21.66
CA ILE A 461 -6.97 17.42 -20.87
C ILE A 461 -7.46 16.32 -21.80
N LEU A 462 -7.11 15.08 -21.47
CA LEU A 462 -7.45 13.88 -22.22
C LEU A 462 -8.43 13.04 -21.39
N PHE A 463 -9.56 12.70 -21.96
CA PHE A 463 -10.55 11.87 -21.28
C PHE A 463 -10.28 10.38 -21.54
N LEU A 464 -10.32 9.60 -20.47
CA LEU A 464 -10.25 8.14 -20.52
C LEU A 464 -11.47 7.56 -19.81
N PRO A 465 -12.00 6.42 -20.27
CA PRO A 465 -13.08 5.72 -19.54
C PRO A 465 -12.66 5.33 -18.11
N GLN A 466 -11.38 5.00 -17.93
CA GLN A 466 -10.73 4.67 -16.67
C GLN A 466 -9.25 4.97 -16.78
N LEU A 467 -8.63 5.49 -15.73
CA LEU A 467 -7.19 5.69 -15.71
C LEU A 467 -6.45 4.35 -15.57
N PRO A 468 -5.30 4.17 -16.25
CA PRO A 468 -4.47 2.99 -16.08
C PRO A 468 -3.98 2.90 -14.63
N LYS A 469 -4.02 1.69 -14.08
CA LYS A 469 -3.59 1.42 -12.70
C LYS A 469 -2.39 0.49 -12.71
N GLY A 470 -1.42 0.85 -11.91
CA GLY A 470 -0.32 -0.04 -11.59
C GLY A 470 -0.77 -1.24 -10.75
N PRO A 471 0.12 -2.19 -10.49
CA PRO A 471 -0.18 -3.39 -9.70
C PRO A 471 -0.73 -3.08 -8.30
N THR A 472 -0.35 -1.94 -7.73
CA THR A 472 -0.80 -1.47 -6.40
C THR A 472 -2.17 -0.78 -6.40
N GLY A 473 -2.80 -0.61 -7.58
CA GLY A 473 -4.07 0.11 -7.72
C GLY A 473 -3.94 1.64 -7.85
N LYS A 474 -2.72 2.18 -7.75
CA LYS A 474 -2.44 3.60 -8.00
C LYS A 474 -2.44 3.92 -9.49
N VAL A 475 -2.66 5.21 -9.83
CA VAL A 475 -2.55 5.67 -11.22
C VAL A 475 -1.16 5.38 -11.77
N ASP A 476 -1.09 4.69 -12.90
CA ASP A 476 0.16 4.38 -13.59
C ASP A 476 0.58 5.56 -14.49
N ARG A 477 1.30 6.51 -13.89
CA ARG A 477 1.80 7.69 -14.61
C ARG A 477 2.82 7.35 -15.70
N ARG A 478 3.48 6.19 -15.62
CA ARG A 478 4.38 5.74 -16.68
C ARG A 478 3.59 5.42 -17.95
N THR A 479 2.54 4.61 -17.82
CA THR A 479 1.63 4.31 -18.94
C THR A 479 0.99 5.58 -19.50
N LEU A 480 0.61 6.57 -18.66
CA LEU A 480 0.11 7.86 -19.12
C LEU A 480 1.17 8.63 -19.93
N LYS A 481 2.43 8.66 -19.47
CA LYS A 481 3.54 9.31 -20.22
C LYS A 481 3.85 8.58 -21.54
N GLU A 482 3.78 7.26 -21.57
CA GLU A 482 4.01 6.45 -22.76
C GLU A 482 2.93 6.69 -23.83
N SER A 483 1.65 6.85 -23.44
CA SER A 483 0.57 7.16 -24.36
C SER A 483 0.74 8.53 -25.06
N LEU A 484 1.33 9.51 -24.39
CA LEU A 484 1.64 10.81 -25.00
C LEU A 484 2.72 10.73 -26.09
N ARG A 485 3.64 9.76 -25.98
CA ARG A 485 4.70 9.57 -26.99
C ARG A 485 4.16 8.95 -28.28
N THR A 486 3.18 8.06 -28.16
CA THR A 486 2.51 7.45 -29.33
C THR A 486 1.63 8.44 -30.07
N ASP A 487 0.94 9.35 -29.37
CA ASP A 487 0.15 10.43 -29.98
C ASP A 487 1.01 11.44 -30.74
N SER A 488 2.19 11.80 -30.18
CA SER A 488 3.09 12.76 -30.84
C SER A 488 3.78 12.17 -32.08
N ALA A 489 4.00 10.84 -32.11
CA ALA A 489 4.55 10.18 -33.29
C ALA A 489 3.51 10.07 -34.43
N ALA A 490 2.22 9.91 -34.08
CA ALA A 490 1.13 9.85 -35.07
C ALA A 490 0.84 11.24 -35.70
N THR A 491 1.06 12.34 -34.94
CA THR A 491 0.89 13.74 -35.45
C THR A 491 2.10 14.28 -36.18
N ALA A 492 3.28 13.70 -36.02
CA ALA A 492 4.50 14.10 -36.76
C ALA A 492 4.67 13.36 -38.11
N GLY A 493 3.84 12.35 -38.39
CA GLY A 493 3.84 11.54 -39.62
C GLY A 493 2.66 11.81 -40.56
N ALA A 494 1.82 12.81 -40.26
CA ALA A 494 0.73 13.30 -41.10
C ALA A 494 1.05 14.74 -41.57
#